data_bd5f65812c5f29e294b770d98826ecf3
#
_entry.id   bd5f65812c5f29e294b770d98826ecf3
#
_cell.length_a   1.000
_cell.length_b   1.000
_cell.length_c   1.000
_cell.angle_alpha   90.00
_cell.angle_beta   90.00
_cell.angle_gamma   90.00
#
_symmetry.space_group_name_H-M   'P 1'
#
loop_
_entity.id
_entity.type
_entity.pdbx_description
1 polymer ?
#
loop_
_entity_poly.entity_id
_entity_poly.type
_entity_poly.pdbx_seq_one_letter_code
_entity_poly.pdbx_strand_id
1 'polypeptide(L)'
;MGKEKQMNRKINLSIIEPSEIITEGLSTILKESESFNILPTFMDINSAQEKILSLRPDVIIINPTLLQSYDKTKLAYFTQNYSNVVLIGLIYQYIDPNILHFFNGFIDIRENRNKVASNIKKLFNDNNKELNDNEEYELSSRETDVLVLLAKGMSSKEIATKLNISIHTVNSHRKNITTKTGIKSVAGLAVYAMLRNLVDEN
;
A
#
# COMPACT_ATOMS: atom_id res chain seq x y z
N MET A 1 11.00 9.26 21.02
CA MET A 1 12.01 9.74 20.03
C MET A 1 11.85 8.98 18.70
N GLY A 2 10.72 9.06 18.03
CA GLY A 2 10.41 8.29 16.79
C GLY A 2 9.66 9.06 15.71
N LYS A 3 9.22 10.29 15.95
CA LYS A 3 8.34 11.03 15.02
C LYS A 3 9.05 12.06 14.12
N GLU A 4 10.32 12.36 14.32
CA GLU A 4 11.03 13.43 13.56
C GLU A 4 11.81 12.92 12.33
N LYS A 5 11.94 11.61 12.10
CA LYS A 5 12.78 11.06 11.02
C LYS A 5 12.06 10.86 9.67
N GLN A 6 10.73 11.04 9.60
CA GLN A 6 9.98 10.89 8.35
C GLN A 6 9.83 12.17 7.51
N MET A 7 10.20 13.34 8.03
CA MET A 7 9.89 14.64 7.41
C MET A 7 10.81 15.10 6.27
N ASN A 8 11.85 14.34 5.89
CA ASN A 8 12.79 14.81 4.85
C ASN A 8 13.17 13.77 3.78
N ARG A 9 12.40 12.68 3.62
CA ARG A 9 12.64 11.73 2.54
C ARG A 9 11.93 12.21 1.28
N LYS A 10 12.67 12.31 0.16
CA LYS A 10 12.07 12.56 -1.15
C LYS A 10 11.19 11.37 -1.57
N ILE A 11 10.06 11.67 -2.20
CA ILE A 11 9.14 10.69 -2.77
C ILE A 11 9.76 10.15 -4.05
N ASN A 12 10.03 8.85 -4.11
CA ASN A 12 10.51 8.16 -5.30
C ASN A 12 9.37 8.00 -6.31
N LEU A 13 9.49 8.60 -7.48
CA LEU A 13 8.42 8.67 -8.47
C LEU A 13 8.90 8.16 -9.83
N SER A 14 8.16 7.22 -10.42
CA SER A 14 8.34 6.75 -11.78
C SER A 14 7.16 7.17 -12.67
N ILE A 15 7.42 7.32 -13.97
CA ILE A 15 6.41 7.71 -14.95
C ILE A 15 6.34 6.64 -16.05
N ILE A 16 5.12 6.22 -16.39
CA ILE A 16 4.85 5.30 -17.50
C ILE A 16 3.95 6.04 -18.51
N GLU A 17 4.58 6.60 -19.55
CA GLU A 17 3.92 7.47 -20.52
C GLU A 17 4.62 7.35 -21.90
N PRO A 18 3.87 7.01 -22.98
CA PRO A 18 4.44 6.87 -24.30
C PRO A 18 4.97 8.17 -24.92
N SER A 19 4.42 9.33 -24.52
CA SER A 19 4.81 10.63 -25.04
C SER A 19 6.04 11.17 -24.34
N GLU A 20 7.17 11.26 -25.05
CA GLU A 20 8.41 11.89 -24.55
C GLU A 20 8.18 13.33 -24.09
N ILE A 21 7.39 14.11 -24.86
CA ILE A 21 7.08 15.51 -24.51
C ILE A 21 6.40 15.62 -23.17
N ILE A 22 5.42 14.74 -22.89
CA ILE A 22 4.69 14.72 -21.63
C ILE A 22 5.62 14.25 -20.51
N THR A 23 6.39 13.18 -20.73
CA THR A 23 7.33 12.64 -19.76
C THR A 23 8.39 13.67 -19.35
N GLU A 24 9.02 14.32 -20.32
CA GLU A 24 10.04 15.35 -20.08
C GLU A 24 9.43 16.58 -19.39
N GLY A 25 8.28 17.06 -19.84
CA GLY A 25 7.58 18.17 -19.23
C GLY A 25 7.23 17.90 -17.77
N LEU A 26 6.64 16.75 -17.47
CA LEU A 26 6.26 16.35 -16.13
C LEU A 26 7.48 16.13 -15.25
N SER A 27 8.52 15.46 -15.77
CA SER A 27 9.78 15.25 -15.05
C SER A 27 10.46 16.57 -14.69
N THR A 28 10.45 17.53 -15.59
CA THR A 28 11.03 18.88 -15.36
C THR A 28 10.27 19.60 -14.25
N ILE A 29 8.93 19.63 -14.33
CA ILE A 29 8.07 20.25 -13.32
C ILE A 29 8.31 19.63 -11.92
N LEU A 30 8.45 18.32 -11.86
CA LEU A 30 8.62 17.62 -10.59
C LEU A 30 10.04 17.72 -10.03
N LYS A 31 11.08 17.77 -10.88
CA LYS A 31 12.47 17.99 -10.46
C LYS A 31 12.70 19.36 -9.83
N GLU A 32 11.94 20.38 -10.22
CA GLU A 32 11.98 21.70 -9.60
C GLU A 32 11.51 21.67 -8.13
N SER A 33 10.77 20.63 -7.74
CA SER A 33 10.34 20.42 -6.35
C SER A 33 11.38 19.56 -5.61
N GLU A 34 11.92 20.07 -4.51
CA GLU A 34 12.85 19.31 -3.65
C GLU A 34 12.22 18.03 -3.05
N SER A 35 10.91 17.85 -3.20
CA SER A 35 10.15 16.76 -2.59
C SER A 35 10.19 15.46 -3.35
N PHE A 36 10.58 15.46 -4.63
CA PHE A 36 10.56 14.29 -5.48
C PHE A 36 11.94 13.84 -5.91
N ASN A 37 12.11 12.53 -6.03
CA ASN A 37 13.23 11.87 -6.70
C ASN A 37 12.67 11.14 -7.91
N ILE A 38 12.98 11.62 -9.11
CA ILE A 38 12.47 11.05 -10.35
C ILE A 38 13.31 9.84 -10.71
N LEU A 39 12.70 8.68 -10.63
CA LEU A 39 13.25 7.39 -11.05
C LEU A 39 13.18 7.26 -12.58
N PRO A 40 13.80 6.22 -13.18
CA PRO A 40 13.65 5.92 -14.59
C PRO A 40 12.20 5.92 -15.05
N THR A 41 11.98 6.44 -16.25
CA THR A 41 10.66 6.53 -16.91
C THR A 41 10.54 5.45 -17.97
N PHE A 42 9.32 5.05 -18.34
CA PHE A 42 9.01 3.98 -19.26
C PHE A 42 7.96 4.42 -20.27
N MET A 43 8.09 3.96 -21.51
CA MET A 43 7.12 4.27 -22.57
C MET A 43 5.91 3.32 -22.57
N ASP A 44 6.04 2.15 -21.98
CA ASP A 44 5.01 1.11 -21.93
C ASP A 44 5.11 0.28 -20.64
N ILE A 45 4.04 -0.48 -20.37
CA ILE A 45 3.94 -1.27 -19.14
C ILE A 45 4.89 -2.46 -19.14
N ASN A 46 5.16 -3.09 -20.29
CA ASN A 46 6.00 -4.28 -20.36
C ASN A 46 7.44 -3.94 -19.97
N SER A 47 7.98 -2.85 -20.53
CA SER A 47 9.32 -2.35 -20.18
C SER A 47 9.41 -1.90 -18.71
N ALA A 48 8.29 -1.43 -18.14
CA ALA A 48 8.21 -1.04 -16.73
C ALA A 48 8.18 -2.26 -15.79
N GLN A 49 7.38 -3.28 -16.08
CA GLN A 49 7.15 -4.43 -15.20
C GLN A 49 8.45 -5.15 -14.79
N GLU A 50 9.42 -5.28 -15.68
CA GLU A 50 10.68 -5.96 -15.40
C GLU A 50 11.58 -5.20 -14.41
N LYS A 51 11.47 -3.88 -14.38
CA LYS A 51 12.42 -3.01 -13.68
C LYS A 51 11.82 -2.27 -12.50
N ILE A 52 10.55 -1.90 -12.58
CA ILE A 52 9.93 -0.94 -11.64
C ILE A 52 9.89 -1.47 -10.20
N LEU A 53 9.69 -2.77 -10.00
CA LEU A 53 9.69 -3.39 -8.68
C LEU A 53 11.06 -3.27 -7.99
N SER A 54 12.15 -3.39 -8.76
CA SER A 54 13.52 -3.23 -8.24
C SER A 54 13.85 -1.78 -7.87
N LEU A 55 13.20 -0.81 -8.52
CA LEU A 55 13.37 0.62 -8.28
C LEU A 55 12.66 1.10 -7.00
N ARG A 56 11.69 0.31 -6.49
CA ARG A 56 10.90 0.62 -5.29
C ARG A 56 10.31 2.02 -5.31
N PRO A 57 9.48 2.39 -6.31
CA PRO A 57 8.82 3.67 -6.33
C PRO A 57 7.81 3.78 -5.20
N ASP A 58 7.65 4.97 -4.66
CA ASP A 58 6.56 5.33 -3.75
C ASP A 58 5.29 5.71 -4.54
N VAL A 59 5.49 6.29 -5.72
CA VAL A 59 4.44 6.77 -6.62
C VAL A 59 4.74 6.35 -8.05
N ILE A 60 3.73 5.89 -8.78
CA ILE A 60 3.79 5.69 -10.22
C ILE A 60 2.73 6.58 -10.86
N ILE A 61 3.16 7.47 -11.76
CA ILE A 61 2.25 8.19 -12.65
C ILE A 61 2.18 7.39 -13.96
N ILE A 62 0.97 7.01 -14.36
CA ILE A 62 0.76 6.19 -15.54
C ILE A 62 -0.31 6.80 -16.44
N ASN A 63 -0.11 6.71 -17.75
CA ASN A 63 -1.18 6.96 -18.71
C ASN A 63 -2.21 5.82 -18.64
N PRO A 64 -3.45 6.09 -18.18
CA PRO A 64 -4.43 5.03 -18.00
C PRO A 64 -4.79 4.29 -19.29
N THR A 65 -4.63 4.90 -20.46
CA THR A 65 -4.97 4.26 -21.74
C THR A 65 -4.09 3.04 -22.04
N LEU A 66 -2.90 2.96 -21.45
CA LEU A 66 -2.04 1.79 -21.55
C LEU A 66 -2.68 0.53 -20.91
N LEU A 67 -3.61 0.73 -19.98
CA LEU A 67 -4.33 -0.33 -19.29
C LEU A 67 -5.64 -0.74 -19.99
N GLN A 68 -6.15 0.05 -20.94
CA GLN A 68 -7.43 -0.22 -21.62
C GLN A 68 -7.44 -1.54 -22.42
N SER A 69 -6.28 -1.98 -22.90
CA SER A 69 -6.15 -3.27 -23.60
C SER A 69 -6.01 -4.46 -22.67
N TYR A 70 -5.95 -4.24 -21.34
CA TYR A 70 -5.79 -5.30 -20.36
C TYR A 70 -7.16 -5.88 -19.98
N ASP A 71 -7.22 -7.20 -19.94
CA ASP A 71 -8.37 -7.88 -19.36
C ASP A 71 -8.36 -7.73 -17.81
N LYS A 72 -9.49 -8.08 -17.19
CA LYS A 72 -9.64 -7.96 -15.72
C LYS A 72 -8.56 -8.72 -14.93
N THR A 73 -8.09 -9.85 -15.45
CA THR A 73 -7.09 -10.68 -14.79
C THR A 73 -5.73 -10.01 -14.80
N LYS A 74 -5.33 -9.45 -15.95
CA LYS A 74 -4.07 -8.69 -16.07
C LYS A 74 -4.09 -7.42 -15.24
N LEU A 75 -5.24 -6.71 -15.20
CA LEU A 75 -5.42 -5.53 -14.36
C LEU A 75 -5.30 -5.88 -12.88
N ALA A 76 -5.96 -6.94 -12.43
CA ALA A 76 -5.87 -7.40 -11.04
C ALA A 76 -4.43 -7.79 -10.67
N TYR A 77 -3.73 -8.52 -11.55
CA TYR A 77 -2.32 -8.88 -11.35
C TYR A 77 -1.44 -7.63 -11.27
N PHE A 78 -1.65 -6.65 -12.15
CA PHE A 78 -0.92 -5.38 -12.13
C PHE A 78 -1.10 -4.66 -10.79
N THR A 79 -2.35 -4.44 -10.36
CA THR A 79 -2.65 -3.72 -9.12
C THR A 79 -2.18 -4.45 -7.87
N GLN A 80 -2.24 -5.78 -7.84
CA GLN A 80 -1.76 -6.58 -6.72
C GLN A 80 -0.25 -6.44 -6.51
N ASN A 81 0.53 -6.39 -7.60
CA ASN A 81 1.96 -6.18 -7.52
C ASN A 81 2.37 -4.77 -7.05
N TYR A 82 1.46 -3.79 -7.15
CA TYR A 82 1.69 -2.40 -6.76
C TYR A 82 0.81 -1.94 -5.59
N SER A 83 0.34 -2.87 -4.76
CA SER A 83 -0.57 -2.58 -3.62
C SER A 83 -0.01 -1.55 -2.62
N ASN A 84 1.31 -1.47 -2.48
CA ASN A 84 2.00 -0.51 -1.60
C ASN A 84 2.49 0.74 -2.34
N VAL A 85 2.12 0.92 -3.59
CA VAL A 85 2.54 2.04 -4.44
C VAL A 85 1.33 2.91 -4.76
N VAL A 86 1.47 4.23 -4.66
CA VAL A 86 0.42 5.14 -5.07
C VAL A 86 0.35 5.21 -6.60
N LEU A 87 -0.73 4.72 -7.19
CA LEU A 87 -0.97 4.77 -8.63
C LEU A 87 -1.75 6.04 -8.98
N ILE A 88 -1.18 6.91 -9.80
CA ILE A 88 -1.80 8.15 -10.24
C ILE A 88 -2.00 8.11 -11.75
N GLY A 89 -3.24 8.29 -12.19
CA GLY A 89 -3.58 8.38 -13.61
C GLY A 89 -3.31 9.78 -14.18
N LEU A 90 -2.61 9.86 -15.30
CA LEU A 90 -2.42 11.13 -16.04
C LEU A 90 -3.51 11.30 -17.07
N ILE A 91 -4.36 12.34 -16.89
CA ILE A 91 -5.53 12.58 -17.74
C ILE A 91 -5.26 13.68 -18.74
N TYR A 92 -5.38 13.38 -20.04
CA TYR A 92 -5.42 14.34 -21.14
C TYR A 92 -6.28 13.87 -22.33
N GLN A 93 -6.92 12.71 -22.17
CA GLN A 93 -7.83 12.13 -23.16
C GLN A 93 -8.91 11.31 -22.45
N TYR A 94 -9.85 10.75 -23.21
CA TYR A 94 -10.90 9.88 -22.68
C TYR A 94 -10.29 8.62 -22.03
N ILE A 95 -10.81 8.26 -20.87
CA ILE A 95 -10.43 7.06 -20.12
C ILE A 95 -11.69 6.22 -19.88
N ASP A 96 -11.58 4.91 -20.10
CA ASP A 96 -12.66 3.98 -19.77
C ASP A 96 -12.96 4.04 -18.26
N PRO A 97 -14.21 4.33 -17.84
CA PRO A 97 -14.60 4.35 -16.44
C PRO A 97 -14.27 3.05 -15.68
N ASN A 98 -14.23 1.92 -16.37
CA ASN A 98 -13.95 0.62 -15.75
C ASN A 98 -12.53 0.48 -15.18
N ILE A 99 -11.59 1.35 -15.58
CA ILE A 99 -10.23 1.31 -15.06
C ILE A 99 -9.96 2.39 -14.00
N LEU A 100 -10.87 3.33 -13.78
CA LEU A 100 -10.66 4.44 -12.86
C LEU A 100 -10.43 3.99 -11.41
N HIS A 101 -11.09 2.92 -10.99
CA HIS A 101 -10.99 2.40 -9.62
C HIS A 101 -9.63 1.77 -9.28
N PHE A 102 -8.75 1.55 -10.26
CA PHE A 102 -7.39 1.06 -10.02
C PHE A 102 -6.42 2.16 -9.56
N PHE A 103 -6.83 3.42 -9.62
CA PHE A 103 -5.99 4.55 -9.30
C PHE A 103 -6.35 5.17 -7.95
N ASN A 104 -5.34 5.58 -7.20
CA ASN A 104 -5.51 6.35 -5.97
C ASN A 104 -5.93 7.81 -6.26
N GLY A 105 -5.69 8.30 -7.46
CA GLY A 105 -6.10 9.62 -7.90
C GLY A 105 -5.62 9.95 -9.30
N PHE A 106 -5.85 11.20 -9.71
CA PHE A 106 -5.57 11.63 -11.07
C PHE A 106 -4.92 13.01 -11.11
N ILE A 107 -4.12 13.23 -12.15
CA ILE A 107 -3.55 14.53 -12.54
C ILE A 107 -4.06 14.86 -13.93
N ASP A 108 -4.65 16.05 -14.10
CA ASP A 108 -4.99 16.59 -15.41
C ASP A 108 -3.78 17.34 -15.97
N ILE A 109 -3.41 17.08 -17.24
CA ILE A 109 -2.28 17.73 -17.90
C ILE A 109 -2.39 19.25 -17.93
N ARG A 110 -3.61 19.79 -17.78
CA ARG A 110 -3.90 21.24 -17.76
C ARG A 110 -3.68 21.88 -16.39
N GLU A 111 -3.39 21.08 -15.36
CA GLU A 111 -3.09 21.61 -14.04
C GLU A 111 -1.75 22.36 -14.04
N ASN A 112 -1.68 23.43 -13.25
CA ASN A 112 -0.43 24.16 -13.07
C ASN A 112 0.56 23.35 -12.21
N ARG A 113 1.86 23.65 -12.34
CA ARG A 113 2.96 22.94 -11.66
C ARG A 113 2.77 22.79 -10.14
N ASN A 114 2.31 23.85 -9.46
CA ASN A 114 2.14 23.81 -8.01
C ASN A 114 1.02 22.87 -7.60
N LYS A 115 -0.07 22.82 -8.38
CA LYS A 115 -1.20 21.94 -8.15
C LYS A 115 -0.84 20.48 -8.40
N VAL A 116 -0.09 20.18 -9.46
CA VAL A 116 0.44 18.85 -9.74
C VAL A 116 1.28 18.34 -8.55
N ALA A 117 2.28 19.11 -8.12
CA ALA A 117 3.14 18.71 -7.01
C ALA A 117 2.37 18.54 -5.69
N SER A 118 1.43 19.45 -5.38
CA SER A 118 0.63 19.37 -4.16
C SER A 118 -0.36 18.20 -4.18
N ASN A 119 -0.94 17.88 -5.35
CA ASN A 119 -1.86 16.77 -5.52
C ASN A 119 -1.13 15.41 -5.31
N ILE A 120 0.04 15.23 -5.91
CA ILE A 120 0.87 14.03 -5.70
C ILE A 120 1.21 13.85 -4.22
N LYS A 121 1.67 14.91 -3.54
CA LYS A 121 1.99 14.85 -2.10
C LYS A 121 0.78 14.48 -1.26
N LYS A 122 -0.38 15.05 -1.57
CA LYS A 122 -1.62 14.75 -0.87
C LYS A 122 -1.98 13.27 -1.03
N LEU A 123 -2.03 12.75 -2.26
CA LEU A 123 -2.36 11.35 -2.54
C LEU A 123 -1.37 10.39 -1.86
N PHE A 124 -0.08 10.71 -1.88
CA PHE A 124 0.95 9.92 -1.19
C PHE A 124 0.74 9.91 0.33
N ASN A 125 0.47 11.06 0.93
CA ASN A 125 0.26 11.15 2.37
C ASN A 125 -1.04 10.48 2.82
N ASP A 126 -2.12 10.61 2.03
CA ASP A 126 -3.41 9.99 2.34
C ASP A 126 -3.31 8.46 2.26
N ASN A 127 -2.66 7.92 1.22
CA ASN A 127 -2.40 6.49 1.11
C ASN A 127 -1.53 5.96 2.27
N ASN A 128 -0.49 6.70 2.66
CA ASN A 128 0.34 6.31 3.80
C ASN A 128 -0.39 6.39 5.14
N LYS A 129 -1.39 7.26 5.30
CA LYS A 129 -2.26 7.26 6.48
C LYS A 129 -3.16 6.03 6.49
N GLU A 130 -3.77 5.69 5.36
CA GLU A 130 -4.59 4.48 5.23
C GLU A 130 -3.76 3.21 5.47
N LEU A 131 -2.52 3.15 4.99
CA LEU A 131 -1.60 2.05 5.27
C LEU A 131 -1.21 2.00 6.76
N ASN A 132 -0.90 3.14 7.37
CA ASN A 132 -0.58 3.23 8.79
C ASN A 132 -1.81 2.92 9.67
N ASP A 133 -2.99 3.38 9.28
CA ASP A 133 -4.25 3.04 9.95
C ASP A 133 -4.55 1.54 9.79
N ASN A 134 -4.28 0.95 8.62
CA ASN A 134 -4.38 -0.48 8.41
C ASN A 134 -3.32 -1.26 9.19
N GLU A 135 -2.07 -0.77 9.31
CA GLU A 135 -1.05 -1.35 10.20
C GLU A 135 -1.47 -1.25 11.68
N GLU A 136 -2.20 -0.21 12.08
CA GLU A 136 -2.77 -0.08 13.42
C GLU A 136 -3.90 -1.10 13.67
N TYR A 137 -4.59 -1.54 12.61
CA TYR A 137 -5.61 -2.60 12.65
C TYR A 137 -5.07 -3.98 12.28
N GLU A 138 -3.91 -4.10 11.63
CA GLU A 138 -3.28 -5.40 11.39
C GLU A 138 -2.60 -5.94 12.66
N LEU A 139 -2.72 -7.26 12.84
CA LEU A 139 -2.07 -7.92 13.96
C LEU A 139 -0.56 -7.99 13.73
N SER A 140 0.22 -7.55 14.69
CA SER A 140 1.68 -7.76 14.67
C SER A 140 2.01 -9.24 14.68
N SER A 141 3.23 -9.63 14.27
CA SER A 141 3.68 -11.02 14.29
C SER A 141 3.47 -11.68 15.67
N ARG A 142 3.70 -10.94 16.77
CA ARG A 142 3.48 -11.43 18.12
C ARG A 142 2.01 -11.57 18.49
N GLU A 143 1.17 -10.69 18.02
CA GLU A 143 -0.29 -10.80 18.20
C GLU A 143 -0.85 -11.96 17.38
N THR A 144 -0.31 -12.18 16.17
CA THR A 144 -0.64 -13.35 15.35
C THR A 144 -0.23 -14.65 16.02
N ASP A 145 1.00 -14.74 16.57
CA ASP A 145 1.45 -15.91 17.35
C ASP A 145 0.49 -16.22 18.50
N VAL A 146 0.10 -15.19 19.26
CA VAL A 146 -0.85 -15.32 20.37
C VAL A 146 -2.24 -15.74 19.88
N LEU A 147 -2.73 -15.15 18.79
CA LEU A 147 -4.03 -15.48 18.19
C LEU A 147 -4.10 -16.94 17.73
N VAL A 148 -3.07 -17.43 17.05
CA VAL A 148 -2.97 -18.84 16.59
C VAL A 148 -3.06 -19.80 17.78
N LEU A 149 -2.36 -19.51 18.86
CA LEU A 149 -2.38 -20.37 20.05
C LEU A 149 -3.70 -20.29 20.83
N LEU A 150 -4.35 -19.11 20.86
CA LEU A 150 -5.70 -18.95 21.38
C LEU A 150 -6.72 -19.75 20.56
N ALA A 151 -6.63 -19.70 19.22
CA ALA A 151 -7.50 -20.46 18.32
C ALA A 151 -7.34 -21.99 18.51
N LYS A 152 -6.15 -22.44 18.88
CA LYS A 152 -5.87 -23.84 19.27
C LYS A 152 -6.33 -24.20 20.71
N GLY A 153 -7.05 -23.30 21.39
CA GLY A 153 -7.63 -23.55 22.71
C GLY A 153 -6.67 -23.39 23.89
N MET A 154 -5.46 -22.85 23.67
CA MET A 154 -4.49 -22.68 24.77
C MET A 154 -4.87 -21.53 25.70
N SER A 155 -4.69 -21.77 27.01
CA SER A 155 -4.84 -20.74 28.04
C SER A 155 -3.69 -19.72 28.01
N SER A 156 -3.92 -18.53 28.58
CA SER A 156 -2.86 -17.49 28.65
C SER A 156 -1.59 -17.97 29.35
N LYS A 157 -1.69 -18.93 30.31
CA LYS A 157 -0.55 -19.51 30.99
C LYS A 157 0.27 -20.44 30.09
N GLU A 158 -0.38 -21.28 29.29
CA GLU A 158 0.25 -22.15 28.31
C GLU A 158 0.89 -21.36 27.18
N ILE A 159 0.22 -20.31 26.70
CA ILE A 159 0.75 -19.38 25.69
C ILE A 159 2.01 -18.68 26.21
N ALA A 160 1.96 -18.17 27.44
CA ALA A 160 3.10 -17.53 28.09
C ALA A 160 4.33 -18.45 28.14
N THR A 161 4.10 -19.70 28.55
CA THR A 161 5.16 -20.73 28.56
C THR A 161 5.68 -21.01 27.16
N LYS A 162 4.79 -21.21 26.19
CA LYS A 162 5.17 -21.58 24.81
C LYS A 162 5.91 -20.47 24.06
N LEU A 163 5.54 -19.21 24.28
CA LEU A 163 6.17 -18.05 23.65
C LEU A 163 7.32 -17.45 24.45
N ASN A 164 7.62 -18.01 25.63
CA ASN A 164 8.63 -17.53 26.58
C ASN A 164 8.46 -16.03 26.96
N ILE A 165 7.23 -15.66 27.31
CA ILE A 165 6.84 -14.30 27.75
C ILE A 165 6.01 -14.37 29.04
N SER A 166 5.77 -13.22 29.69
CA SER A 166 4.93 -13.18 30.88
C SER A 166 3.43 -13.34 30.53
N ILE A 167 2.65 -13.89 31.47
CA ILE A 167 1.16 -13.93 31.35
C ILE A 167 0.59 -12.53 31.15
N HIS A 168 1.18 -11.53 31.79
CA HIS A 168 0.77 -10.13 31.64
C HIS A 168 0.98 -9.65 30.18
N THR A 169 2.09 -10.02 29.56
CA THR A 169 2.39 -9.72 28.15
C THR A 169 1.38 -10.41 27.22
N VAL A 170 1.02 -11.67 27.48
CA VAL A 170 -0.03 -12.38 26.72
C VAL A 170 -1.37 -11.65 26.84
N ASN A 171 -1.75 -11.22 28.04
CA ASN A 171 -3.02 -10.50 28.25
C ASN A 171 -3.01 -9.13 27.55
N SER A 172 -1.87 -8.44 27.48
CA SER A 172 -1.73 -7.20 26.72
C SER A 172 -1.91 -7.45 25.22
N HIS A 173 -1.29 -8.50 24.64
CA HIS A 173 -1.52 -8.89 23.25
C HIS A 173 -2.98 -9.26 22.99
N ARG A 174 -3.64 -9.99 23.86
CA ARG A 174 -5.08 -10.31 23.74
C ARG A 174 -5.97 -9.07 23.70
N LYS A 175 -5.66 -8.08 24.56
CA LYS A 175 -6.36 -6.80 24.55
C LYS A 175 -6.18 -6.08 23.21
N ASN A 176 -4.94 -6.04 22.70
CA ASN A 176 -4.65 -5.42 21.41
C ASN A 176 -5.35 -6.16 20.26
N ILE A 177 -5.31 -7.49 20.24
CA ILE A 177 -6.03 -8.33 19.26
C ILE A 177 -7.52 -7.97 19.28
N THR A 178 -8.14 -7.91 20.47
CA THR A 178 -9.56 -7.53 20.62
C THR A 178 -9.83 -6.12 20.10
N THR A 179 -8.94 -5.16 20.36
CA THR A 179 -9.08 -3.78 19.89
C THR A 179 -8.97 -3.72 18.36
N LYS A 180 -7.98 -4.40 17.78
CA LYS A 180 -7.71 -4.40 16.34
C LYS A 180 -8.77 -5.16 15.53
N THR A 181 -9.27 -6.28 16.05
CA THR A 181 -10.26 -7.11 15.34
C THR A 181 -11.70 -6.76 15.66
N GLY A 182 -11.95 -6.03 16.74
CA GLY A 182 -13.30 -5.79 17.28
C GLY A 182 -13.95 -7.04 17.92
N ILE A 183 -13.27 -8.20 17.91
CA ILE A 183 -13.81 -9.49 18.35
C ILE A 183 -13.44 -9.76 19.81
N LYS A 184 -14.45 -9.88 20.68
CA LYS A 184 -14.24 -10.07 22.13
C LYS A 184 -14.21 -11.53 22.57
N SER A 185 -14.87 -12.43 21.84
CA SER A 185 -14.98 -13.84 22.23
C SER A 185 -13.82 -14.69 21.68
N VAL A 186 -13.34 -15.65 22.45
CA VAL A 186 -12.29 -16.58 22.02
C VAL A 186 -12.76 -17.41 20.81
N ALA A 187 -14.03 -17.83 20.82
CA ALA A 187 -14.60 -18.55 19.67
C ALA A 187 -14.62 -17.69 18.39
N GLY A 188 -15.00 -16.42 18.51
CA GLY A 188 -14.94 -15.47 17.37
C GLY A 188 -13.51 -15.24 16.87
N LEU A 189 -12.53 -15.15 17.76
CA LEU A 189 -11.14 -15.05 17.41
C LEU A 189 -10.60 -16.31 16.71
N ALA A 190 -11.09 -17.50 17.10
CA ALA A 190 -10.75 -18.75 16.42
C ALA A 190 -11.30 -18.77 14.98
N VAL A 191 -12.56 -18.39 14.78
CA VAL A 191 -13.17 -18.25 13.42
C VAL A 191 -12.40 -17.21 12.60
N TYR A 192 -12.04 -16.09 13.18
CA TYR A 192 -11.22 -15.07 12.51
C TYR A 192 -9.87 -15.63 12.05
N ALA A 193 -9.18 -16.39 12.90
CA ALA A 193 -7.91 -17.01 12.56
C ALA A 193 -8.03 -18.04 11.41
N MET A 194 -9.13 -18.80 11.36
CA MET A 194 -9.44 -19.73 10.25
C MET A 194 -9.70 -18.98 8.94
N LEU A 195 -10.53 -17.94 8.96
CA LEU A 195 -10.84 -17.12 7.77
C LEU A 195 -9.60 -16.42 7.19
N ARG A 196 -8.59 -16.16 8.02
CA ARG A 196 -7.30 -15.58 7.62
C ARG A 196 -6.25 -16.64 7.25
N ASN A 197 -6.61 -17.92 7.19
CA ASN A 197 -5.69 -19.06 6.94
C ASN A 197 -4.49 -19.10 7.90
N LEU A 198 -4.67 -18.63 9.15
CA LEU A 198 -3.63 -18.65 10.18
C LEU A 198 -3.58 -20.00 10.94
N VAL A 199 -4.65 -20.78 10.88
CA VAL A 199 -4.78 -22.13 11.43
C VAL A 199 -5.55 -23.00 10.44
N ASP A 200 -5.08 -24.24 10.25
CA ASP A 200 -5.78 -25.20 9.41
C ASP A 200 -7.04 -25.73 10.12
N GLU A 201 -8.07 -26.07 9.36
CA GLU A 201 -9.22 -26.85 9.84
C GLU A 201 -8.72 -28.28 10.12
N ASN A 202 -8.65 -28.64 11.40
CA ASN A 202 -8.48 -30.04 11.83
C ASN A 202 -9.84 -30.66 12.09
#